data_dfee4f7395708993e244173f1b5c2fb2
#
_entry.id   dfee4f7395708993e244173f1b5c2fb2
#
_cell.length_a   1.000
_cell.length_b   1.000
_cell.length_c   1.000
_cell.angle_alpha   90.00
_cell.angle_beta   90.00
_cell.angle_gamma   90.00
#
_symmetry.space_group_name_H-M   'P 1'
#
loop_
_entity.id
_entity.type
_entity.pdbx_description
1 polymer ?
#
loop_
_entity_poly.entity_id
_entity_poly.type
_entity_poly.pdbx_seq_one_letter_code
_entity_poly.pdbx_strand_id
1 'polypeptide(L)'
;MPLLKEMGEAGQPNGAENDEGSVLWDPTQAPTQVQLVELLQFIARREYFKPPFRLALVISAWDELLKGAKTSPAKWLADEMPFLTQFLESNRRLFDFNVYGVSAQGGDYNKGVDELTGITASERILIEGDGVTNAHDLTELLTWLMR
;
A
#
# COMPACT_ATOMS: atom_id res chain seq x y z
N MET A 1 31.35 29.88 67.44
CA MET A 1 32.25 28.77 67.62
C MET A 1 31.82 27.65 66.67
N PRO A 2 32.74 27.17 65.89
CA PRO A 2 32.46 26.64 64.60
C PRO A 2 32.30 25.11 64.56
N LEU A 3 31.59 24.61 63.62
CA LEU A 3 31.86 23.26 63.05
C LEU A 3 31.04 23.07 61.77
N LEU A 4 31.60 23.63 60.74
CA LEU A 4 31.34 23.15 59.40
C LEU A 4 32.45 22.16 59.10
N LYS A 5 32.09 20.89 58.98
CA LYS A 5 33.01 19.86 58.49
C LYS A 5 32.25 18.88 57.62
N GLU A 6 32.73 18.85 56.39
CA GLU A 6 32.63 17.74 55.46
C GLU A 6 31.24 17.32 54.96
N MET A 7 30.82 18.01 53.95
CA MET A 7 29.94 17.40 52.96
C MET A 7 30.81 16.65 51.96
N GLY A 8 30.69 15.34 52.00
CA GLY A 8 31.35 14.40 51.14
C GLY A 8 31.02 14.62 49.69
N GLU A 9 32.01 14.34 48.86
CA GLU A 9 31.91 14.25 47.42
C GLU A 9 30.77 13.38 47.00
N ALA A 10 29.79 13.98 46.34
CA ALA A 10 28.75 13.25 45.62
C ALA A 10 29.43 12.56 44.44
N GLY A 11 29.47 11.23 44.53
CA GLY A 11 29.94 10.39 43.47
C GLY A 11 29.18 10.67 42.16
N GLN A 12 29.92 10.85 41.08
CA GLN A 12 29.37 10.85 39.74
C GLN A 12 28.64 9.54 39.51
N PRO A 13 27.41 9.55 38.96
CA PRO A 13 26.83 8.34 38.43
C PRO A 13 27.57 7.98 37.11
N ASN A 14 28.54 7.09 37.21
CA ASN A 14 29.01 6.32 36.09
C ASN A 14 27.88 5.35 35.70
N GLY A 15 27.22 5.66 34.62
CA GLY A 15 26.15 4.85 34.07
C GLY A 15 25.75 5.38 32.71
N ALA A 16 26.72 5.50 31.79
CA ALA A 16 26.42 5.45 30.39
C ALA A 16 26.07 3.98 30.09
N GLU A 17 24.86 3.58 30.44
CA GLU A 17 24.28 2.41 29.80
C GLU A 17 24.14 2.75 28.32
N ASN A 18 24.98 2.10 27.52
CA ASN A 18 24.83 2.03 26.08
C ASN A 18 23.46 1.43 25.83
N ASP A 19 22.51 2.26 25.44
CA ASP A 19 21.22 1.85 24.89
C ASP A 19 21.46 1.28 23.48
N GLU A 20 22.17 0.13 23.43
CA GLU A 20 22.38 -0.67 22.24
C GLU A 20 21.12 -1.48 21.98
N GLY A 21 20.05 -0.83 21.58
CA GLY A 21 18.83 -1.57 21.25
C GLY A 21 17.60 -0.77 20.91
N SER A 22 17.58 0.54 21.05
CA SER A 22 16.44 1.32 20.55
C SER A 22 16.56 1.46 19.04
N VAL A 23 15.92 0.56 18.31
CA VAL A 23 15.71 0.77 16.88
C VAL A 23 14.87 2.04 16.75
N LEU A 24 15.51 3.12 16.28
CA LEU A 24 14.80 4.36 16.00
C LEU A 24 13.68 4.05 14.99
N TRP A 25 12.46 4.40 15.37
CA TRP A 25 11.31 4.25 14.49
C TRP A 25 11.52 5.07 13.21
N ASP A 26 11.53 4.39 12.07
CA ASP A 26 11.61 5.01 10.75
C ASP A 26 10.28 4.77 10.01
N PRO A 27 9.48 5.82 9.75
CA PRO A 27 8.21 5.71 9.05
C PRO A 27 8.33 5.10 7.66
N THR A 28 9.49 5.23 7.00
CA THR A 28 9.72 4.69 5.65
C THR A 28 9.83 3.16 5.65
N GLN A 29 10.08 2.56 6.82
CA GLN A 29 10.18 1.11 7.00
C GLN A 29 8.85 0.47 7.41
N ALA A 30 7.80 1.27 7.59
CA ALA A 30 6.48 0.74 7.87
C ALA A 30 5.98 -0.14 6.71
N PRO A 31 5.23 -1.22 6.99
CA PRO A 31 4.61 -2.03 5.95
C PRO A 31 3.76 -1.18 5.00
N THR A 32 3.78 -1.50 3.71
CA THR A 32 3.07 -0.75 2.66
C THR A 32 1.61 -0.46 3.00
N GLN A 33 0.89 -1.44 3.55
CA GLN A 33 -0.51 -1.26 3.94
C GLN A 33 -0.69 -0.20 5.04
N VAL A 34 0.28 -0.04 5.95
CA VAL A 34 0.25 0.98 7.00
C VAL A 34 0.46 2.36 6.38
N GLN A 35 1.44 2.50 5.48
CA GLN A 35 1.71 3.75 4.77
C GLN A 35 0.50 4.18 3.94
N LEU A 36 -0.17 3.24 3.25
CA LEU A 36 -1.37 3.53 2.48
C LEU A 36 -2.54 3.98 3.37
N VAL A 37 -2.76 3.34 4.50
CA VAL A 37 -3.80 3.75 5.46
C VAL A 37 -3.51 5.16 6.00
N GLU A 38 -2.26 5.45 6.33
CA GLU A 38 -1.86 6.79 6.80
C GLU A 38 -2.10 7.85 5.72
N LEU A 39 -1.73 7.56 4.47
CA LEU A 39 -1.99 8.43 3.33
C LEU A 39 -3.50 8.69 3.15
N LEU A 40 -4.33 7.66 3.21
CA LEU A 40 -5.77 7.78 3.06
C LEU A 40 -6.39 8.60 4.21
N GLN A 41 -5.93 8.41 5.43
CA GLN A 41 -6.34 9.22 6.57
C GLN A 41 -5.94 10.69 6.40
N PHE A 42 -4.75 10.94 5.88
CA PHE A 42 -4.28 12.30 5.59
C PHE A 42 -5.15 12.98 4.53
N ILE A 43 -5.48 12.27 3.44
CA ILE A 43 -6.36 12.78 2.38
C ILE A 43 -7.74 13.07 2.95
N ALA A 44 -8.32 12.15 3.73
CA ALA A 44 -9.66 12.30 4.29
C ALA A 44 -9.82 13.51 5.23
N ARG A 45 -8.73 14.00 5.83
CA ARG A 45 -8.74 15.19 6.71
C ARG A 45 -8.70 16.52 5.95
N ARG A 46 -8.53 16.50 4.62
CA ARG A 46 -8.41 17.74 3.85
C ARG A 46 -9.79 18.32 3.55
N GLU A 47 -9.97 19.60 3.88
CA GLU A 47 -11.23 20.34 3.68
C GLU A 47 -11.66 20.48 2.21
N TYR A 48 -10.70 20.31 1.29
CA TYR A 48 -10.97 20.43 -0.15
C TYR A 48 -11.68 19.22 -0.76
N PHE A 49 -11.71 18.12 -0.05
CA PHE A 49 -12.29 16.86 -0.54
C PHE A 49 -13.62 16.59 0.16
N LYS A 50 -14.65 16.33 -0.62
CA LYS A 50 -15.97 15.96 -0.11
C LYS A 50 -16.17 14.45 -0.26
N PRO A 51 -16.46 13.72 0.81
CA PRO A 51 -16.75 12.29 0.70
C PRO A 51 -18.08 12.04 -0.03
N PRO A 52 -18.26 10.86 -0.62
CA PRO A 52 -17.29 9.76 -0.70
C PRO A 52 -16.20 10.00 -1.76
N PHE A 53 -14.95 9.64 -1.41
CA PHE A 53 -13.85 9.62 -2.38
C PHE A 53 -13.89 8.33 -3.17
N ARG A 54 -13.81 8.42 -4.48
CA ARG A 54 -13.61 7.24 -5.32
C ARG A 54 -12.14 6.87 -5.37
N LEU A 55 -11.86 5.61 -5.07
CA LEU A 55 -10.52 5.05 -5.05
C LEU A 55 -10.45 3.85 -5.99
N ALA A 56 -9.60 3.91 -7.00
CA ALA A 56 -9.20 2.76 -7.77
C ALA A 56 -7.89 2.21 -7.18
N LEU A 57 -7.95 1.08 -6.53
CA LEU A 57 -6.78 0.36 -6.04
C LEU A 57 -6.28 -0.55 -7.15
N VAL A 58 -5.05 -0.31 -7.59
CA VAL A 58 -4.46 -1.03 -8.72
C VAL A 58 -3.31 -1.91 -8.24
N ILE A 59 -3.45 -3.21 -8.49
CA ILE A 59 -2.40 -4.20 -8.29
C ILE A 59 -1.71 -4.40 -9.63
N SER A 60 -0.48 -3.93 -9.73
CA SER A 60 0.32 -4.05 -10.95
C SER A 60 0.93 -5.45 -11.11
N ALA A 61 1.39 -5.77 -12.33
CA ALA A 61 1.94 -7.07 -12.68
C ALA A 61 1.00 -8.25 -12.33
N TRP A 62 -0.28 -8.05 -12.56
CA TRP A 62 -1.33 -9.00 -12.18
C TRP A 62 -1.17 -10.38 -12.84
N ASP A 63 -0.63 -10.42 -14.05
CA ASP A 63 -0.30 -11.66 -14.76
C ASP A 63 0.71 -12.54 -14.02
N GLU A 64 1.66 -11.94 -13.32
CA GLU A 64 2.64 -12.69 -12.51
C GLU A 64 1.96 -13.35 -11.29
N LEU A 65 1.01 -12.66 -10.68
CA LEU A 65 0.26 -13.17 -9.53
C LEU A 65 -0.70 -14.30 -9.93
N LEU A 66 -1.29 -14.23 -11.12
CA LEU A 66 -2.20 -15.26 -11.63
C LEU A 66 -1.50 -16.59 -11.94
N LYS A 67 -0.19 -16.62 -12.14
CA LYS A 67 0.57 -17.86 -12.39
C LYS A 67 0.52 -18.86 -11.23
N GLY A 68 0.19 -18.42 -10.02
CA GLY A 68 0.18 -19.25 -8.81
C GLY A 68 -1.19 -19.65 -8.29
N ALA A 69 -2.22 -18.87 -8.51
CA ALA A 69 -3.57 -19.14 -7.98
C ALA A 69 -4.63 -18.32 -8.73
N LYS A 70 -5.78 -18.93 -9.01
CA LYS A 70 -6.97 -18.18 -9.47
C LYS A 70 -7.54 -17.41 -8.28
N THR A 71 -7.18 -16.14 -8.16
CA THR A 71 -7.71 -15.22 -7.16
C THR A 71 -8.21 -13.96 -7.85
N SER A 72 -9.23 -13.31 -7.31
CA SER A 72 -9.63 -11.99 -7.79
C SER A 72 -8.77 -10.90 -7.14
N PRO A 73 -8.64 -9.70 -7.76
CA PRO A 73 -7.91 -8.58 -7.18
C PRO A 73 -8.39 -8.20 -5.77
N ALA A 74 -9.70 -8.19 -5.56
CA ALA A 74 -10.28 -7.91 -4.25
C ALA A 74 -9.93 -8.97 -3.20
N LYS A 75 -9.95 -10.25 -3.59
CA LYS A 75 -9.55 -11.32 -2.69
C LYS A 75 -8.06 -11.25 -2.37
N TRP A 76 -7.22 -11.00 -3.37
CA TRP A 76 -5.78 -10.83 -3.15
C TRP A 76 -5.50 -9.69 -2.17
N LEU A 77 -6.18 -8.54 -2.33
CA LEU A 77 -6.03 -7.42 -1.42
C LEU A 77 -6.40 -7.80 0.02
N ALA A 78 -7.50 -8.55 0.19
CA ALA A 78 -7.95 -8.99 1.51
C ALA A 78 -6.97 -9.96 2.18
N ASP A 79 -6.36 -10.85 1.39
CA ASP A 79 -5.41 -11.85 1.89
C ASP A 79 -4.04 -11.23 2.20
N GLU A 80 -3.51 -10.35 1.32
CA GLU A 80 -2.16 -9.80 1.41
C GLU A 80 -2.07 -8.47 2.16
N MET A 81 -3.16 -7.68 2.16
CA MET A 81 -3.24 -6.39 2.82
C MET A 81 -4.49 -6.29 3.73
N PRO A 82 -4.63 -7.18 4.72
CA PRO A 82 -5.84 -7.24 5.54
C PRO A 82 -6.10 -5.96 6.34
N PHE A 83 -5.07 -5.27 6.78
CA PHE A 83 -5.21 -4.01 7.51
C PHE A 83 -5.77 -2.88 6.63
N LEU A 84 -5.28 -2.75 5.39
CA LEU A 84 -5.81 -1.81 4.42
C LEU A 84 -7.26 -2.14 4.06
N THR A 85 -7.55 -3.42 3.82
CA THR A 85 -8.90 -3.89 3.52
C THR A 85 -9.87 -3.56 4.66
N GLN A 86 -9.51 -3.89 5.89
CA GLN A 86 -10.31 -3.58 7.07
C GLN A 86 -10.56 -2.08 7.23
N PHE A 87 -9.53 -1.26 7.01
CA PHE A 87 -9.67 0.19 7.06
C PHE A 87 -10.67 0.71 6.04
N LEU A 88 -10.56 0.29 4.79
CA LEU A 88 -11.46 0.71 3.70
C LEU A 88 -12.91 0.25 3.95
N GLU A 89 -13.11 -1.00 4.35
CA GLU A 89 -14.43 -1.54 4.66
C GLU A 89 -15.09 -0.81 5.83
N SER A 90 -14.32 -0.47 6.86
CA SER A 90 -14.82 0.28 8.02
C SER A 90 -15.14 1.74 7.71
N ASN A 91 -14.60 2.25 6.61
CA ASN A 91 -14.74 3.65 6.20
C ASN A 91 -15.48 3.82 4.86
N ARG A 92 -16.42 2.93 4.53
CA ARG A 92 -17.23 2.97 3.30
C ARG A 92 -18.00 4.28 3.08
N ARG A 93 -18.26 5.03 4.14
CA ARG A 93 -18.87 6.37 4.03
C ARG A 93 -17.91 7.43 3.50
N LEU A 94 -16.62 7.21 3.68
CA LEU A 94 -15.56 8.11 3.22
C LEU A 94 -15.03 7.68 1.86
N PHE A 95 -14.91 6.37 1.63
CA PHE A 95 -14.27 5.80 0.47
C PHE A 95 -15.20 4.85 -0.29
N ASP A 96 -15.51 5.22 -1.52
CA ASP A 96 -16.11 4.32 -2.51
C ASP A 96 -14.97 3.73 -3.34
N PHE A 97 -14.68 2.43 -3.21
CA PHE A 97 -13.48 1.86 -3.78
C PHE A 97 -13.73 0.60 -4.59
N ASN A 98 -12.94 0.45 -5.63
CA ASN A 98 -12.80 -0.78 -6.41
C ASN A 98 -11.34 -1.21 -6.47
N VAL A 99 -11.13 -2.52 -6.64
CA VAL A 99 -9.82 -3.14 -6.73
C VAL A 99 -9.64 -3.74 -8.12
N TYR A 100 -8.52 -3.40 -8.75
CA TYR A 100 -8.19 -3.85 -10.09
C TYR A 100 -6.82 -4.52 -10.11
N GLY A 101 -6.72 -5.63 -10.81
CA GLY A 101 -5.47 -6.24 -11.21
C GLY A 101 -5.13 -5.77 -12.62
N VAL A 102 -3.94 -5.25 -12.82
CA VAL A 102 -3.50 -4.72 -14.11
C VAL A 102 -2.16 -5.32 -14.52
N SER A 103 -2.10 -5.86 -15.73
CA SER A 103 -0.87 -6.16 -16.43
C SER A 103 -0.77 -5.29 -17.66
N ALA A 104 0.25 -4.45 -17.74
CA ALA A 104 0.49 -3.60 -18.92
C ALA A 104 1.24 -4.33 -20.05
N GLN A 105 1.91 -5.43 -19.74
CA GLN A 105 2.78 -6.16 -20.67
C GLN A 105 2.23 -7.53 -21.06
N GLY A 106 1.34 -8.10 -20.26
CA GLY A 106 0.72 -9.40 -20.49
C GLY A 106 1.65 -10.59 -20.29
N GLY A 107 2.85 -10.36 -19.75
CA GLY A 107 3.83 -11.41 -19.49
C GLY A 107 5.26 -10.91 -19.27
N ASP A 108 6.15 -11.85 -18.94
CA ASP A 108 7.57 -11.58 -18.67
C ASP A 108 8.38 -11.65 -19.97
N TYR A 109 8.92 -10.50 -20.38
CA TYR A 109 9.78 -10.40 -21.57
C TYR A 109 11.02 -11.30 -21.52
N ASN A 110 11.50 -11.66 -20.34
CA ASN A 110 12.68 -12.51 -20.21
C ASN A 110 12.37 -14.00 -20.45
N LYS A 111 11.10 -14.38 -20.40
CA LYS A 111 10.67 -15.80 -20.49
C LYS A 111 9.84 -16.15 -21.72
N GLY A 112 9.35 -15.17 -22.46
CA GLY A 112 8.40 -15.40 -23.54
C GLY A 112 8.42 -14.31 -24.62
N VAL A 113 9.60 -13.80 -25.01
CA VAL A 113 9.73 -12.71 -26.01
C VAL A 113 9.00 -13.06 -27.32
N ASP A 114 9.13 -14.30 -27.79
CA ASP A 114 8.54 -14.72 -29.05
C ASP A 114 7.01 -14.77 -28.99
N GLU A 115 6.45 -15.17 -27.87
CA GLU A 115 4.99 -15.19 -27.65
C GLU A 115 4.42 -13.78 -27.55
N LEU A 116 5.14 -12.88 -26.88
CA LEU A 116 4.69 -11.50 -26.67
C LEU A 116 4.86 -10.62 -27.92
N THR A 117 5.85 -10.89 -28.74
CA THR A 117 6.07 -10.11 -29.99
C THR A 117 5.04 -10.42 -31.09
N GLY A 118 4.39 -11.58 -31.02
CA GLY A 118 3.29 -11.94 -31.91
C GLY A 118 1.94 -11.32 -31.63
N ILE A 119 1.80 -10.66 -30.42
CA ILE A 119 0.55 -10.07 -29.97
C ILE A 119 0.68 -8.54 -29.99
N THR A 120 -0.36 -7.83 -30.42
CA THR A 120 -0.33 -6.36 -30.43
C THR A 120 -0.27 -5.80 -29.02
N ALA A 121 0.31 -4.59 -28.84
CA ALA A 121 0.47 -3.99 -27.52
C ALA A 121 -0.87 -3.82 -26.77
N SER A 122 -1.95 -3.52 -27.47
CA SER A 122 -3.29 -3.39 -26.90
C SER A 122 -3.87 -4.73 -26.42
N GLU A 123 -3.60 -5.82 -27.14
CA GLU A 123 -4.08 -7.15 -26.76
C GLU A 123 -3.30 -7.77 -25.60
N ARG A 124 -2.09 -7.27 -25.32
CA ARG A 124 -1.27 -7.69 -24.18
C ARG A 124 -1.71 -7.10 -22.85
N ILE A 125 -2.39 -5.95 -22.90
CA ILE A 125 -2.93 -5.33 -21.68
C ILE A 125 -4.00 -6.26 -21.10
N LEU A 126 -3.92 -6.47 -19.79
CA LEU A 126 -4.92 -7.21 -19.04
C LEU A 126 -5.37 -6.38 -17.85
N ILE A 127 -6.68 -6.22 -17.71
CA ILE A 127 -7.32 -5.63 -16.54
C ILE A 127 -8.40 -6.58 -16.03
N GLU A 128 -8.43 -6.79 -14.74
CA GLU A 128 -9.44 -7.56 -14.03
C GLU A 128 -9.97 -6.76 -12.84
N GLY A 129 -11.26 -6.83 -12.57
CA GLY A 129 -11.90 -6.14 -11.45
C GLY A 129 -13.41 -6.08 -11.61
N ASP A 130 -14.09 -5.63 -10.57
CA ASP A 130 -15.54 -5.53 -10.60
C ASP A 130 -16.00 -4.47 -11.60
N GLY A 131 -16.94 -4.86 -12.47
CA GLY A 131 -17.53 -3.99 -13.47
C GLY A 131 -16.66 -3.75 -14.71
N VAL A 132 -15.52 -4.43 -14.83
CA VAL A 132 -14.71 -4.43 -16.07
C VAL A 132 -15.47 -5.20 -17.14
N THR A 133 -15.70 -4.55 -18.29
CA THR A 133 -16.40 -5.13 -19.45
C THR A 133 -15.44 -5.52 -20.57
N ASN A 134 -14.31 -4.81 -20.68
CA ASN A 134 -13.27 -5.10 -21.63
C ASN A 134 -11.91 -5.28 -20.93
N ALA A 135 -11.44 -6.52 -20.84
CA ALA A 135 -10.20 -6.87 -20.17
C ALA A 135 -8.91 -6.26 -20.80
N HIS A 136 -9.00 -5.66 -21.97
CA HIS A 136 -7.88 -5.06 -22.68
C HIS A 136 -7.94 -3.52 -22.74
N ASP A 137 -8.85 -2.91 -21.96
CA ASP A 137 -9.05 -1.47 -21.95
C ASP A 137 -8.76 -0.85 -20.58
N LEU A 138 -7.60 -0.23 -20.41
CA LEU A 138 -7.22 0.46 -19.19
C LEU A 138 -8.12 1.67 -18.86
N THR A 139 -8.88 2.18 -19.83
CA THR A 139 -9.78 3.32 -19.58
C THR A 139 -11.00 2.94 -18.75
N GLU A 140 -11.30 1.66 -18.61
CA GLU A 140 -12.36 1.15 -17.70
C GLU A 140 -12.19 1.66 -16.27
N LEU A 141 -10.97 1.66 -15.76
CA LEU A 141 -10.58 2.22 -14.46
C LEU A 141 -10.96 3.71 -14.34
N LEU A 142 -10.56 4.50 -15.36
CA LEU A 142 -10.81 5.95 -15.39
C LEU A 142 -12.29 6.25 -15.54
N THR A 143 -12.99 5.45 -16.35
CA THR A 143 -14.44 5.57 -16.53
C THR A 143 -15.18 5.37 -15.22
N TRP A 144 -14.75 4.41 -14.40
CA TRP A 144 -15.33 4.22 -13.08
C TRP A 144 -15.05 5.38 -12.13
N LEU A 145 -13.83 5.91 -12.13
CA LEU A 145 -13.45 7.05 -11.28
C LEU A 145 -14.23 8.34 -11.60
N MET A 146 -14.65 8.52 -12.87
CA MET A 146 -15.31 9.72 -13.35
C MET A 146 -16.86 9.67 -13.27
N ARG A 147 -17.43 8.54 -12.94
CA ARG A 147 -18.90 8.41 -12.73
C ARG A 147 -19.32 9.09 -11.44
#